data_12560780429e791ae6adfc819ae1f55b
#
_entry.id   12560780429e791ae6adfc819ae1f55b
#
_cell.length_a   1.000
_cell.length_b   1.000
_cell.length_c   1.000
_cell.angle_alpha   90.00
_cell.angle_beta   90.00
_cell.angle_gamma   90.00
#
_symmetry.space_group_name_H-M   'P 1'
#
loop_
_entity.id
_entity.type
_entity.pdbx_description
1 polymer ?
#
loop_
_entity_poly.entity_id
_entity_poly.type
_entity_poly.pdbx_seq_one_letter_code
_entity_poly.pdbx_strand_id
1 'polypeptide(L)'
;PELAGLVLISPAMGVSRLAVLASWQRRLSYLPGLGKLAWQAVQPEFDPYKYNSFPLNAAEQVYDLTQDIAVRLEQLQNQGRLGDFPPTLVFSSAVDATVSVSALIDGLMMKLASHRHRLVLYDVHQRANSAFLFTDEARQVAQQALSRSLPFTLDILSNGPADNDQLVRMIKPAGTDAVELVRTDLQWPDELYSLSHVALPFAPWDRVYGDVPHVNGKPESLGNVTLRGERGILQVPINQLMRLRYNPFYAYQETEIHAFILGQTSAN
;
A
#
# COMPACT_ATOMS: atom_id res chain seq x y z
N PRO A 1 -23.60 5.88 -15.89
CA PRO A 1 -22.95 4.59 -16.07
C PRO A 1 -22.60 4.03 -14.70
N GLU A 2 -23.01 2.80 -14.42
CA GLU A 2 -22.63 2.07 -13.22
C GLU A 2 -21.15 1.66 -13.34
N LEU A 3 -20.39 1.81 -12.26
CA LEU A 3 -19.03 1.29 -12.20
C LEU A 3 -19.08 -0.23 -12.10
N ALA A 4 -18.44 -0.93 -13.04
CA ALA A 4 -18.38 -2.38 -13.06
C ALA A 4 -17.54 -2.95 -11.91
N GLY A 5 -16.49 -2.24 -11.52
CA GLY A 5 -15.59 -2.61 -10.41
C GLY A 5 -14.61 -1.49 -10.09
N LEU A 6 -13.89 -1.64 -8.97
CA LEU A 6 -12.91 -0.68 -8.49
C LEU A 6 -11.61 -1.43 -8.13
N VAL A 7 -10.49 -0.98 -8.70
CA VAL A 7 -9.15 -1.46 -8.32
C VAL A 7 -8.43 -0.33 -7.59
N LEU A 8 -7.95 -0.61 -6.39
CA LEU A 8 -7.25 0.33 -5.54
C LEU A 8 -5.85 -0.20 -5.22
N ILE A 9 -4.83 0.62 -5.45
CA ILE A 9 -3.43 0.28 -5.15
C ILE A 9 -2.93 1.26 -4.09
N SER A 10 -2.65 0.76 -2.90
CA SER A 10 -2.25 1.54 -1.72
C SER A 10 -3.17 2.76 -1.45
N PRO A 11 -4.50 2.55 -1.32
CA PRO A 11 -5.43 3.66 -1.14
C PRO A 11 -5.24 4.34 0.23
N ALA A 12 -5.13 5.65 0.24
CA ALA A 12 -5.00 6.45 1.46
C ALA A 12 -6.34 6.55 2.21
N MET A 13 -6.67 5.56 3.03
CA MET A 13 -7.91 5.53 3.84
C MET A 13 -7.74 6.10 5.25
N GLY A 14 -6.52 6.33 5.70
CA GLY A 14 -6.22 6.94 7.00
C GLY A 14 -4.84 7.57 6.97
N VAL A 15 -4.82 8.88 7.06
CA VAL A 15 -3.58 9.65 7.22
C VAL A 15 -3.36 9.94 8.70
N SER A 16 -2.13 9.86 9.16
CA SER A 16 -1.81 10.08 10.55
C SER A 16 -2.30 11.46 11.02
N ARG A 17 -2.79 11.56 12.26
CA ARG A 17 -3.23 12.83 12.89
C ARG A 17 -2.13 13.90 12.93
N LEU A 18 -0.89 13.55 12.62
CA LEU A 18 0.21 14.52 12.46
C LEU A 18 -0.05 15.49 11.28
N ALA A 19 -0.88 15.10 10.31
CA ALA A 19 -1.36 16.02 9.27
C ALA A 19 -2.14 17.21 9.84
N VAL A 20 -2.84 17.02 10.97
CA VAL A 20 -3.57 18.09 11.68
C VAL A 20 -2.61 19.14 12.24
N LEU A 21 -1.43 18.72 12.74
CA LEU A 21 -0.39 19.66 13.19
C LEU A 21 0.17 20.51 12.03
N ALA A 22 0.17 19.97 10.82
CA ALA A 22 0.58 20.69 9.62
C ALA A 22 -0.33 21.91 9.34
N SER A 23 -1.62 21.84 9.69
CA SER A 23 -2.57 22.96 9.50
C SER A 23 -2.21 24.18 10.34
N TRP A 24 -1.76 24.00 11.58
CA TRP A 24 -1.33 25.09 12.45
C TRP A 24 -0.05 25.75 11.92
N GLN A 25 0.93 24.96 11.51
CA GLN A 25 2.17 25.45 10.92
C GLN A 25 1.89 26.24 9.63
N ARG A 26 0.96 25.77 8.79
CA ARG A 26 0.52 26.48 7.59
C ARG A 26 -0.11 27.81 7.90
N ARG A 27 -0.98 27.91 8.91
CA ARG A 27 -1.58 29.20 9.32
C ARG A 27 -0.54 30.22 9.70
N LEU A 28 0.54 29.81 10.34
CA LEU A 28 1.67 30.69 10.66
C LEU A 28 2.43 31.16 9.40
N SER A 29 2.41 30.39 8.31
CA SER A 29 3.10 30.76 7.08
C SER A 29 2.52 31.99 6.37
N TYR A 30 1.29 32.40 6.69
CA TYR A 30 0.67 33.64 6.17
C TYR A 30 1.24 34.90 6.83
N LEU A 31 2.01 34.79 7.90
CA LEU A 31 2.67 35.93 8.51
C LEU A 31 3.89 36.36 7.69
N PRO A 32 4.15 37.68 7.56
CA PRO A 32 5.30 38.19 6.84
C PRO A 32 6.62 37.56 7.33
N GLY A 33 7.42 37.04 6.40
CA GLY A 33 8.70 36.38 6.69
C GLY A 33 8.62 34.89 7.03
N LEU A 34 7.43 34.32 7.27
CA LEU A 34 7.26 32.92 7.65
C LEU A 34 6.81 32.00 6.49
N GLY A 35 6.88 32.43 5.24
CA GLY A 35 6.44 31.66 4.07
C GLY A 35 7.10 30.28 3.93
N LYS A 36 8.30 30.07 4.47
CA LYS A 36 8.97 28.76 4.49
C LYS A 36 8.20 27.71 5.32
N LEU A 37 7.39 28.13 6.28
CA LEU A 37 6.56 27.25 7.09
C LEU A 37 5.41 26.58 6.30
N ALA A 38 5.13 27.06 5.08
CA ALA A 38 4.16 26.42 4.18
C ALA A 38 4.64 25.08 3.60
N TRP A 39 5.91 24.77 3.75
CA TRP A 39 6.56 23.62 3.16
C TRP A 39 7.19 22.73 4.23
N GLN A 40 6.98 21.42 4.10
CA GLN A 40 7.73 20.42 4.86
C GLN A 40 9.11 20.20 4.24
N ALA A 41 9.18 20.20 2.91
CA ALA A 41 10.42 20.09 2.17
C ALA A 41 10.29 20.85 0.84
N VAL A 42 11.38 21.50 0.44
CA VAL A 42 11.53 22.09 -0.92
C VAL A 42 12.75 21.45 -1.53
N GLN A 43 12.56 20.76 -2.65
CA GLN A 43 13.60 20.02 -3.35
C GLN A 43 13.51 20.29 -4.85
N PRO A 44 14.58 20.06 -5.64
CA PRO A 44 14.50 20.10 -7.10
C PRO A 44 13.45 19.12 -7.63
N GLU A 45 12.66 19.58 -8.59
CA GLU A 45 11.63 18.76 -9.24
C GLU A 45 12.23 18.03 -10.45
N PHE A 46 12.64 16.78 -10.24
CA PHE A 46 13.26 15.94 -11.26
C PHE A 46 12.49 14.66 -11.56
N ASP A 47 11.49 14.34 -10.73
CA ASP A 47 10.75 13.09 -10.80
C ASP A 47 9.46 13.32 -11.63
N PRO A 48 9.26 12.60 -12.77
CA PRO A 48 8.10 12.82 -13.62
C PRO A 48 6.78 12.29 -13.04
N TYR A 49 6.84 11.43 -12.01
CA TYR A 49 5.66 10.80 -11.42
C TYR A 49 5.17 11.47 -10.15
N LYS A 50 6.00 12.27 -9.50
CA LYS A 50 5.64 12.95 -8.24
C LYS A 50 6.40 14.25 -8.06
N TYR A 51 5.83 15.13 -7.26
CA TYR A 51 6.56 16.29 -6.74
C TYR A 51 7.52 15.86 -5.62
N ASN A 52 8.76 16.36 -5.68
CA ASN A 52 9.77 16.15 -4.63
C ASN A 52 9.57 17.12 -3.48
N SER A 53 9.09 18.32 -3.77
CA SER A 53 8.69 19.31 -2.77
C SER A 53 7.34 18.91 -2.15
N PHE A 54 7.23 19.04 -0.82
CA PHE A 54 6.02 18.67 -0.11
C PHE A 54 5.41 19.88 0.62
N PRO A 55 4.37 20.50 0.07
CA PRO A 55 3.65 21.58 0.73
C PRO A 55 2.72 21.02 1.82
N LEU A 56 2.64 21.68 2.96
CA LEU A 56 1.76 21.27 4.07
C LEU A 56 0.28 21.30 3.68
N ASN A 57 -0.09 22.17 2.74
CA ASN A 57 -1.43 22.20 2.19
C ASN A 57 -1.84 20.88 1.51
N ALA A 58 -0.90 20.18 0.85
CA ALA A 58 -1.20 18.88 0.25
C ALA A 58 -1.55 17.84 1.33
N ALA A 59 -0.83 17.83 2.45
CA ALA A 59 -1.15 16.93 3.57
C ALA A 59 -2.55 17.21 4.15
N GLU A 60 -2.92 18.50 4.30
CA GLU A 60 -4.24 18.92 4.77
C GLU A 60 -5.34 18.48 3.81
N GLN A 61 -5.18 18.72 2.50
CA GLN A 61 -6.16 18.31 1.49
C GLN A 61 -6.36 16.79 1.43
N VAL A 62 -5.29 16.02 1.56
CA VAL A 62 -5.39 14.55 1.63
C VAL A 62 -6.11 14.12 2.91
N TYR A 63 -5.81 14.77 4.04
CA TYR A 63 -6.50 14.49 5.31
C TYR A 63 -8.01 14.80 5.18
N ASP A 64 -8.38 15.98 4.70
CA ASP A 64 -9.77 16.39 4.52
C ASP A 64 -10.52 15.43 3.59
N LEU A 65 -9.88 15.02 2.48
CA LEU A 65 -10.44 14.03 1.56
C LEU A 65 -10.70 12.68 2.27
N THR A 66 -9.79 12.22 3.13
CA THR A 66 -10.01 10.96 3.88
C THR A 66 -11.17 11.09 4.86
N GLN A 67 -11.36 12.27 5.48
CA GLN A 67 -12.52 12.52 6.34
C GLN A 67 -13.82 12.56 5.54
N ASP A 68 -13.83 13.24 4.40
CA ASP A 68 -15.00 13.29 3.50
C ASP A 68 -15.41 11.89 3.02
N ILE A 69 -14.43 11.04 2.66
CA ILE A 69 -14.70 9.63 2.30
C ILE A 69 -15.33 8.89 3.47
N ALA A 70 -14.80 9.04 4.69
CA ALA A 70 -15.35 8.40 5.88
C ALA A 70 -16.81 8.80 6.15
N VAL A 71 -17.10 10.11 6.06
CA VAL A 71 -18.47 10.65 6.22
C VAL A 71 -19.41 10.11 5.14
N ARG A 72 -18.98 10.07 3.88
CA ARG A 72 -19.79 9.54 2.77
C ARG A 72 -20.08 8.05 2.93
N LEU A 73 -19.11 7.26 3.37
CA LEU A 73 -19.30 5.83 3.65
C LEU A 73 -20.33 5.63 4.79
N GLU A 74 -20.26 6.45 5.86
CA GLU A 74 -21.26 6.42 6.93
C GLU A 74 -22.66 6.81 6.45
N GLN A 75 -22.76 7.81 5.58
CA GLN A 75 -24.03 8.19 4.98
C GLN A 75 -24.62 7.05 4.13
N LEU A 76 -23.82 6.37 3.31
CA LEU A 76 -24.25 5.20 2.54
C LEU A 76 -24.66 4.05 3.46
N GLN A 77 -23.94 3.83 4.55
CA GLN A 77 -24.29 2.82 5.55
C GLN A 77 -25.65 3.11 6.21
N ASN A 78 -25.87 4.35 6.65
CA ASN A 78 -27.12 4.77 7.27
C ASN A 78 -28.31 4.71 6.31
N GLN A 79 -28.06 4.82 5.01
CA GLN A 79 -29.07 4.68 3.96
C GLN A 79 -29.29 3.23 3.53
N GLY A 80 -28.54 2.26 4.08
CA GLY A 80 -28.58 0.85 3.64
C GLY A 80 -28.03 0.61 2.24
N ARG A 81 -27.23 1.53 1.69
CA ARG A 81 -26.75 1.54 0.30
C ARG A 81 -25.32 1.06 0.11
N LEU A 82 -24.65 0.55 1.12
CA LEU A 82 -23.31 -0.03 0.95
C LEU A 82 -23.31 -1.24 0.02
N GLY A 83 -24.43 -1.94 -0.13
CA GLY A 83 -24.58 -3.01 -1.11
C GLY A 83 -24.50 -2.55 -2.57
N ASP A 84 -24.72 -1.26 -2.84
CA ASP A 84 -24.58 -0.65 -4.17
C ASP A 84 -23.11 -0.38 -4.54
N PHE A 85 -22.19 -0.51 -3.55
CA PHE A 85 -20.78 -0.26 -3.81
C PHE A 85 -20.22 -1.29 -4.79
N PRO A 86 -19.47 -0.87 -5.82
CA PRO A 86 -18.96 -1.78 -6.84
C PRO A 86 -18.01 -2.82 -6.22
N PRO A 87 -17.91 -4.03 -6.81
CA PRO A 87 -16.88 -4.98 -6.43
C PRO A 87 -15.53 -4.29 -6.39
N THR A 88 -14.72 -4.60 -5.36
CA THR A 88 -13.48 -3.86 -5.12
C THR A 88 -12.33 -4.81 -4.87
N LEU A 89 -11.25 -4.64 -5.63
CA LEU A 89 -9.98 -5.31 -5.46
C LEU A 89 -8.95 -4.30 -4.94
N VAL A 90 -8.35 -4.59 -3.79
CA VAL A 90 -7.39 -3.69 -3.15
C VAL A 90 -6.04 -4.38 -3.02
N PHE A 91 -4.96 -3.68 -3.35
CA PHE A 91 -3.59 -4.10 -3.08
C PHE A 91 -2.94 -3.15 -2.08
N SER A 92 -2.30 -3.71 -1.06
CA SER A 92 -1.58 -2.93 -0.05
C SER A 92 -0.36 -3.68 0.48
N SER A 93 0.62 -2.96 1.00
CA SER A 93 1.72 -3.56 1.76
C SER A 93 1.34 -3.65 3.23
N ALA A 94 1.64 -4.77 3.88
CA ALA A 94 1.37 -4.98 5.30
C ALA A 94 2.04 -3.93 6.19
N VAL A 95 3.14 -3.35 5.73
CA VAL A 95 3.99 -2.44 6.50
C VAL A 95 3.99 -1.01 5.98
N ASP A 96 2.93 -0.63 5.29
CA ASP A 96 2.79 0.75 4.82
C ASP A 96 2.60 1.71 6.01
N ALA A 97 3.65 2.49 6.30
CA ALA A 97 3.62 3.48 7.38
C ALA A 97 2.92 4.79 6.99
N THR A 98 2.63 4.98 5.70
CA THR A 98 1.95 6.17 5.19
C THR A 98 0.45 5.93 5.12
N VAL A 99 0.08 4.72 4.69
CA VAL A 99 -1.31 4.28 4.56
C VAL A 99 -1.51 3.06 5.46
N SER A 100 -2.05 3.28 6.64
CA SER A 100 -2.24 2.22 7.62
C SER A 100 -3.17 1.13 7.10
N VAL A 101 -2.68 -0.12 7.08
CA VAL A 101 -3.49 -1.30 6.73
C VAL A 101 -4.70 -1.44 7.66
N SER A 102 -4.55 -1.15 8.96
CA SER A 102 -5.67 -1.17 9.89
C SER A 102 -6.72 -0.13 9.54
N ALA A 103 -6.31 1.09 9.15
CA ALA A 103 -7.25 2.10 8.69
C ALA A 103 -7.94 1.71 7.38
N LEU A 104 -7.25 1.03 6.47
CA LEU A 104 -7.85 0.47 5.25
C LEU A 104 -8.88 -0.61 5.58
N ILE A 105 -8.53 -1.56 6.44
CA ILE A 105 -9.43 -2.63 6.87
C ILE A 105 -10.65 -2.03 7.59
N ASP A 106 -10.45 -1.23 8.63
CA ASP A 106 -11.52 -0.72 9.48
C ASP A 106 -12.32 0.41 8.82
N GLY A 107 -11.63 1.28 8.08
CA GLY A 107 -12.23 2.45 7.45
C GLY A 107 -12.99 2.17 6.16
N LEU A 108 -12.61 1.11 5.43
CA LEU A 108 -13.22 0.76 4.15
C LEU A 108 -13.73 -0.68 4.12
N MET A 109 -12.86 -1.68 4.21
CA MET A 109 -13.19 -3.06 3.88
C MET A 109 -14.24 -3.67 4.82
N MET A 110 -14.16 -3.39 6.11
CA MET A 110 -15.16 -3.82 7.10
C MET A 110 -16.52 -3.16 6.90
N LYS A 111 -16.55 -1.94 6.37
CA LYS A 111 -17.82 -1.23 6.07
C LYS A 111 -18.49 -1.79 4.83
N LEU A 112 -17.72 -2.11 3.80
CA LEU A 112 -18.25 -2.66 2.55
C LEU A 112 -18.91 -4.04 2.73
N ALA A 113 -18.44 -4.83 3.69
CA ALA A 113 -19.07 -6.05 4.22
C ALA A 113 -19.70 -6.99 3.17
N SER A 114 -18.94 -7.37 2.14
CA SER A 114 -19.41 -8.26 1.09
C SER A 114 -18.31 -9.16 0.55
N HIS A 115 -18.65 -10.41 0.23
CA HIS A 115 -17.77 -11.36 -0.45
C HIS A 115 -17.28 -10.92 -1.83
N ARG A 116 -17.87 -9.85 -2.40
CA ARG A 116 -17.44 -9.26 -3.69
C ARG A 116 -16.17 -8.42 -3.57
N HIS A 117 -15.71 -8.15 -2.34
CA HIS A 117 -14.52 -7.35 -2.08
C HIS A 117 -13.36 -8.24 -1.67
N ARG A 118 -12.17 -7.88 -2.13
CA ARG A 118 -10.94 -8.62 -1.86
C ARG A 118 -9.81 -7.67 -1.54
N LEU A 119 -9.05 -7.99 -0.48
CA LEU A 119 -7.81 -7.31 -0.12
C LEU A 119 -6.63 -8.27 -0.36
N VAL A 120 -5.71 -7.86 -1.21
CA VAL A 120 -4.41 -8.53 -1.41
C VAL A 120 -3.37 -7.76 -0.61
N LEU A 121 -2.72 -8.44 0.31
CA LEU A 121 -1.75 -7.87 1.23
C LEU A 121 -0.37 -8.50 0.98
N TYR A 122 0.62 -7.67 0.67
CA TYR A 122 2.01 -8.09 0.59
C TYR A 122 2.63 -8.02 1.99
N ASP A 123 3.01 -9.17 2.54
CA ASP A 123 3.64 -9.28 3.85
C ASP A 123 5.11 -8.80 3.79
N VAL A 124 5.79 -8.79 4.93
CA VAL A 124 7.25 -8.62 4.98
C VAL A 124 7.94 -9.93 4.60
N HIS A 125 9.17 -9.82 4.12
CA HIS A 125 10.02 -10.98 3.85
C HIS A 125 10.53 -11.57 5.17
N GLN A 126 9.75 -12.48 5.75
CA GLN A 126 10.00 -13.08 7.08
C GLN A 126 11.36 -13.79 7.17
N ARG A 127 11.97 -14.13 6.04
CA ARG A 127 13.25 -14.82 5.91
C ARG A 127 14.41 -13.95 5.46
N ALA A 128 14.18 -12.66 5.27
CA ALA A 128 15.25 -11.73 4.90
C ALA A 128 16.41 -11.80 5.90
N ASN A 129 17.62 -11.61 5.42
CA ASN A 129 18.82 -11.55 6.27
C ASN A 129 18.71 -10.47 7.36
N SER A 130 17.90 -9.43 7.11
CA SER A 130 17.60 -8.35 8.07
C SER A 130 16.40 -8.64 9.00
N ALA A 131 15.79 -9.84 8.90
CA ALA A 131 14.56 -10.16 9.65
C ALA A 131 14.73 -10.05 11.18
N PHE A 132 15.93 -10.23 11.71
CA PHE A 132 16.22 -10.04 13.13
C PHE A 132 16.06 -8.58 13.61
N LEU A 133 16.07 -7.62 12.69
CA LEU A 133 15.86 -6.20 12.96
C LEU A 133 14.39 -5.77 12.83
N PHE A 134 13.47 -6.67 12.44
CA PHE A 134 12.06 -6.31 12.35
C PHE A 134 11.49 -5.92 13.70
N THR A 135 10.61 -4.94 13.69
CA THR A 135 9.76 -4.64 14.84
C THR A 135 8.72 -5.75 15.03
N ASP A 136 8.25 -5.92 16.26
CA ASP A 136 7.17 -6.88 16.54
C ASP A 136 5.89 -6.53 15.78
N GLU A 137 5.60 -5.23 15.64
CA GLU A 137 4.46 -4.73 14.87
C GLU A 137 4.54 -5.20 13.42
N ALA A 138 5.67 -4.99 12.74
CA ALA A 138 5.86 -5.40 11.35
C ALA A 138 5.68 -6.91 11.14
N ARG A 139 6.12 -7.73 12.11
CA ARG A 139 5.97 -9.21 12.06
C ARG A 139 4.54 -9.68 12.21
N GLN A 140 3.70 -8.93 12.91
CA GLN A 140 2.39 -9.38 13.37
C GLN A 140 1.23 -8.88 12.49
N VAL A 141 1.44 -7.90 11.60
CA VAL A 141 0.35 -7.30 10.82
C VAL A 141 -0.46 -8.33 10.06
N ALA A 142 0.21 -9.23 9.35
CA ALA A 142 -0.46 -10.30 8.58
C ALA A 142 -1.24 -11.25 9.50
N GLN A 143 -0.66 -11.66 10.61
CA GLN A 143 -1.30 -12.55 11.59
C GLN A 143 -2.50 -11.88 12.28
N GLN A 144 -2.37 -10.62 12.64
CA GLN A 144 -3.47 -9.83 13.21
C GLN A 144 -4.64 -9.70 12.22
N ALA A 145 -4.35 -9.50 10.93
CA ALA A 145 -5.38 -9.47 9.91
C ALA A 145 -6.09 -10.84 9.76
N LEU A 146 -5.32 -11.95 9.75
CA LEU A 146 -5.87 -13.30 9.67
C LEU A 146 -6.70 -13.71 10.88
N SER A 147 -6.39 -13.21 12.08
CA SER A 147 -7.10 -13.55 13.31
C SER A 147 -8.49 -12.92 13.43
N ARG A 148 -8.82 -11.95 12.55
CA ARG A 148 -10.10 -11.23 12.57
C ARG A 148 -11.17 -11.98 11.77
N SER A 149 -12.43 -11.90 12.20
CA SER A 149 -13.56 -12.27 11.33
C SER A 149 -13.75 -11.17 10.28
N LEU A 150 -13.63 -11.53 9.00
CA LEU A 150 -13.63 -10.57 7.87
C LEU A 150 -14.83 -10.84 6.94
N PRO A 151 -15.62 -9.81 6.60
CA PRO A 151 -16.73 -9.95 5.67
C PRO A 151 -16.31 -9.91 4.19
N PHE A 152 -15.04 -9.80 3.90
CA PHE A 152 -14.40 -9.77 2.58
C PHE A 152 -13.30 -10.83 2.50
N THR A 153 -12.86 -11.17 1.29
CA THR A 153 -11.74 -12.10 1.10
C THR A 153 -10.41 -11.39 1.36
N LEU A 154 -9.60 -11.95 2.26
CA LEU A 154 -8.22 -11.54 2.50
C LEU A 154 -7.27 -12.54 1.86
N ASP A 155 -6.34 -12.05 1.06
CA ASP A 155 -5.31 -12.81 0.38
C ASP A 155 -3.94 -12.23 0.75
N ILE A 156 -3.10 -12.99 1.43
CA ILE A 156 -1.79 -12.51 1.89
C ILE A 156 -0.70 -13.27 1.14
N LEU A 157 0.17 -12.51 0.45
CA LEU A 157 1.42 -13.05 -0.06
C LEU A 157 2.47 -12.99 1.04
N SER A 158 2.88 -14.15 1.55
CA SER A 158 3.86 -14.26 2.61
C SER A 158 4.81 -15.43 2.33
N ASN A 159 5.91 -15.53 3.08
CA ASN A 159 6.77 -16.70 2.99
C ASN A 159 6.01 -17.98 3.33
N GLY A 160 6.30 -19.02 2.56
CA GLY A 160 5.79 -20.36 2.84
C GLY A 160 6.36 -20.97 4.12
N PRO A 161 5.83 -22.14 4.54
CA PRO A 161 6.35 -22.85 5.70
C PRO A 161 7.75 -23.41 5.48
N ALA A 162 8.18 -23.58 4.21
CA ALA A 162 9.53 -24.01 3.88
C ALA A 162 10.56 -22.93 4.24
N ASP A 163 11.77 -23.34 4.57
CA ASP A 163 12.86 -22.43 4.90
C ASP A 163 13.55 -21.89 3.61
N ASN A 164 12.79 -21.16 2.83
CA ASN A 164 13.23 -20.54 1.57
C ASN A 164 12.45 -19.24 1.33
N ASP A 165 12.81 -18.53 0.27
CA ASP A 165 12.23 -17.23 -0.10
C ASP A 165 10.96 -17.34 -0.94
N GLN A 166 10.46 -18.58 -1.16
CA GLN A 166 9.24 -18.82 -1.92
C GLN A 166 8.01 -18.27 -1.20
N LEU A 167 7.13 -17.64 -1.96
CA LEU A 167 5.88 -17.10 -1.47
C LEU A 167 4.74 -18.11 -1.61
N VAL A 168 3.83 -18.04 -0.67
CA VAL A 168 2.51 -18.67 -0.73
C VAL A 168 1.44 -17.60 -0.61
N ARG A 169 0.27 -17.91 -1.13
CA ARG A 169 -0.95 -17.15 -0.85
C ARG A 169 -1.64 -17.79 0.35
N MET A 170 -1.91 -17.00 1.36
CA MET A 170 -2.78 -17.34 2.48
C MET A 170 -4.13 -16.70 2.22
N ILE A 171 -5.11 -17.49 1.77
CA ILE A 171 -6.42 -17.00 1.39
C ILE A 171 -7.40 -17.31 2.52
N LYS A 172 -7.99 -16.25 3.07
CA LYS A 172 -9.10 -16.33 4.02
C LYS A 172 -10.38 -15.86 3.33
N PRO A 173 -11.27 -16.78 2.95
CA PRO A 173 -12.54 -16.42 2.31
C PRO A 173 -13.42 -15.58 3.25
N ALA A 174 -14.26 -14.72 2.67
CA ALA A 174 -15.17 -13.89 3.41
C ALA A 174 -16.08 -14.69 4.34
N GLY A 175 -16.21 -14.25 5.60
CA GLY A 175 -17.09 -14.86 6.60
C GLY A 175 -16.62 -16.21 7.14
N THR A 176 -15.37 -16.62 6.88
CA THR A 176 -14.79 -17.87 7.40
C THR A 176 -13.60 -17.61 8.31
N ASP A 177 -13.26 -18.60 9.13
CA ASP A 177 -12.01 -18.61 9.88
C ASP A 177 -10.96 -19.55 9.24
N ALA A 178 -11.35 -20.27 8.19
CA ALA A 178 -10.44 -21.12 7.43
C ALA A 178 -9.44 -20.28 6.63
N VAL A 179 -8.20 -20.74 6.60
CA VAL A 179 -7.13 -20.16 5.79
C VAL A 179 -6.62 -21.25 4.85
N GLU A 180 -6.70 -20.98 3.56
CA GLU A 180 -6.19 -21.85 2.52
C GLU A 180 -4.78 -21.42 2.14
N LEU A 181 -3.87 -22.39 2.01
CA LEU A 181 -2.51 -22.17 1.54
C LEU A 181 -2.39 -22.57 0.09
N VAL A 182 -2.14 -21.62 -0.78
CA VAL A 182 -1.93 -21.86 -2.22
C VAL A 182 -0.47 -21.58 -2.56
N ARG A 183 0.20 -22.55 -3.18
CA ARG A 183 1.56 -22.38 -3.66
C ARG A 183 1.60 -21.39 -4.83
N THR A 184 2.68 -20.64 -4.92
CA THR A 184 2.96 -19.75 -6.04
C THR A 184 4.34 -20.04 -6.62
N ASP A 185 4.60 -19.54 -7.82
CA ASP A 185 5.95 -19.51 -8.41
C ASP A 185 6.69 -18.21 -8.06
N LEU A 186 6.13 -17.40 -7.15
CA LEU A 186 6.72 -16.14 -6.71
C LEU A 186 7.79 -16.38 -5.67
N GLN A 187 8.83 -15.57 -5.74
CA GLN A 187 9.93 -15.59 -4.79
C GLN A 187 10.34 -14.17 -4.43
N TRP A 188 10.67 -13.94 -3.14
CA TRP A 188 11.26 -12.69 -2.72
C TRP A 188 12.59 -12.46 -3.43
N PRO A 189 12.84 -11.25 -3.98
CA PRO A 189 14.17 -10.89 -4.42
C PRO A 189 15.15 -10.89 -3.25
N ASP A 190 16.40 -11.24 -3.54
CA ASP A 190 17.48 -11.17 -2.58
C ASP A 190 17.55 -9.77 -1.95
N GLU A 191 17.86 -9.70 -0.65
CA GLU A 191 18.05 -8.47 0.12
C GLU A 191 16.80 -7.56 0.27
N LEU A 192 15.67 -7.90 -0.34
CA LEU A 192 14.42 -7.16 -0.17
C LEU A 192 13.70 -7.64 1.09
N TYR A 193 13.42 -6.74 2.02
CA TYR A 193 12.76 -7.06 3.30
C TYR A 193 11.27 -6.69 3.31
N SER A 194 10.83 -5.78 2.45
CA SER A 194 9.43 -5.36 2.37
C SER A 194 9.14 -4.64 1.06
N LEU A 195 7.86 -4.50 0.74
CA LEU A 195 7.41 -3.77 -0.43
C LEU A 195 6.82 -2.42 -0.02
N SER A 196 7.33 -1.33 -0.59
CA SER A 196 6.85 0.02 -0.33
C SER A 196 5.55 0.31 -1.07
N HIS A 197 4.66 1.09 -0.45
CA HIS A 197 3.43 1.57 -1.10
C HIS A 197 3.69 2.33 -2.41
N VAL A 198 4.77 3.09 -2.48
CA VAL A 198 5.14 3.83 -3.70
C VAL A 198 5.69 2.93 -4.81
N ALA A 199 6.12 1.71 -4.48
CA ALA A 199 6.59 0.73 -5.46
C ALA A 199 5.45 -0.07 -6.10
N LEU A 200 4.36 -0.28 -5.37
CA LEU A 200 3.25 -1.15 -5.78
C LEU A 200 2.70 -0.87 -7.19
N PRO A 201 2.53 0.39 -7.64
CA PRO A 201 1.96 0.65 -8.95
C PRO A 201 2.97 0.54 -10.12
N PHE A 202 4.26 0.32 -9.86
CA PHE A 202 5.29 0.34 -10.91
C PHE A 202 5.81 -1.06 -11.21
N ALA A 203 5.89 -1.36 -12.51
CA ALA A 203 6.42 -2.63 -13.01
C ALA A 203 7.96 -2.67 -12.97
N PRO A 204 8.59 -3.88 -12.92
CA PRO A 204 10.05 -4.00 -13.09
C PRO A 204 10.56 -3.42 -14.41
N TRP A 205 9.73 -3.37 -15.43
CA TRP A 205 10.05 -2.79 -16.75
C TRP A 205 9.63 -1.32 -16.91
N ASP A 206 9.28 -0.64 -15.81
CA ASP A 206 9.02 0.79 -15.84
C ASP A 206 10.28 1.56 -16.24
N ARG A 207 10.13 2.57 -17.12
CA ARG A 207 11.26 3.30 -17.70
C ARG A 207 11.96 4.22 -16.70
N VAL A 208 11.28 4.66 -15.67
CA VAL A 208 11.79 5.63 -14.68
C VAL A 208 12.24 4.95 -13.40
N TYR A 209 11.45 3.99 -12.89
CA TYR A 209 11.66 3.34 -11.60
C TYR A 209 12.05 1.87 -11.68
N GLY A 210 11.88 1.25 -12.85
CA GLY A 210 12.14 -0.17 -13.06
C GLY A 210 13.62 -0.52 -13.12
N ASP A 211 13.86 -1.81 -13.31
CA ASP A 211 15.19 -2.42 -13.44
C ASP A 211 15.54 -2.65 -14.93
N VAL A 212 15.19 -1.71 -15.80
CA VAL A 212 15.48 -1.83 -17.23
C VAL A 212 16.84 -1.20 -17.52
N PRO A 213 17.75 -1.94 -18.18
CA PRO A 213 19.01 -1.36 -18.62
C PRO A 213 18.77 -0.17 -19.55
N HIS A 214 19.54 0.90 -19.36
CA HIS A 214 19.46 2.09 -20.21
C HIS A 214 19.84 1.76 -21.65
N VAL A 215 18.87 1.84 -22.55
CA VAL A 215 19.12 1.74 -23.99
C VAL A 215 19.29 3.16 -24.54
N ASN A 216 20.44 3.42 -25.19
CA ASN A 216 20.72 4.64 -25.95
C ASN A 216 20.95 5.95 -25.17
N GLY A 217 21.58 5.92 -24.01
CA GLY A 217 22.26 7.11 -23.45
C GLY A 217 21.38 8.27 -23.02
N LYS A 218 20.08 8.08 -22.92
CA LYS A 218 19.16 9.07 -22.31
C LYS A 218 18.86 8.62 -20.88
N PRO A 219 19.27 9.37 -19.87
CA PRO A 219 18.96 9.08 -18.48
C PRO A 219 17.51 9.48 -18.18
N GLU A 220 16.55 8.67 -18.59
CA GLU A 220 15.17 8.80 -18.14
C GLU A 220 14.94 8.07 -16.82
N SER A 221 15.82 7.12 -16.46
CA SER A 221 15.70 6.36 -15.22
C SER A 221 16.28 7.10 -14.02
N LEU A 222 15.53 7.10 -12.94
CA LEU A 222 15.97 7.58 -11.63
C LEU A 222 16.55 6.44 -10.76
N GLY A 223 16.75 5.25 -11.35
CA GLY A 223 17.20 4.05 -10.66
C GLY A 223 16.07 3.29 -9.97
N ASN A 224 16.32 2.03 -9.73
CA ASN A 224 15.38 1.05 -9.18
C ASN A 224 15.26 1.08 -7.64
N VAL A 225 16.16 1.79 -6.95
CA VAL A 225 16.16 1.94 -5.49
C VAL A 225 16.17 3.40 -5.06
N THR A 226 15.72 3.64 -3.84
CA THR A 226 15.84 4.96 -3.18
C THR A 226 16.40 4.81 -1.77
N LEU A 227 17.23 5.77 -1.35
CA LEU A 227 17.84 5.86 -0.03
C LEU A 227 16.83 6.39 1.01
N ARG A 228 15.80 5.63 1.26
CA ARG A 228 14.81 5.90 2.31
C ARG A 228 13.93 4.67 2.48
N GLY A 229 14.05 3.98 3.61
CA GLY A 229 13.18 2.85 3.95
C GLY A 229 11.78 3.26 4.37
N GLU A 230 10.99 2.27 4.74
CA GLU A 230 9.69 2.47 5.37
C GLU A 230 9.84 2.63 6.88
N ARG A 231 8.99 3.48 7.47
CA ARG A 231 9.02 3.75 8.92
C ARG A 231 8.42 2.57 9.69
N GLY A 232 9.06 2.21 10.81
CA GLY A 232 8.48 1.27 11.76
C GLY A 232 8.62 -0.21 11.38
N ILE A 233 9.28 -0.55 10.26
CA ILE A 233 9.52 -1.93 9.85
C ILE A 233 10.74 -2.50 10.53
N LEU A 234 11.86 -1.79 10.45
CA LEU A 234 13.12 -2.18 11.05
C LEU A 234 13.49 -1.23 12.20
N GLN A 235 14.22 -1.76 13.18
CA GLN A 235 14.80 -1.00 14.28
C GLN A 235 15.99 -0.13 13.83
N VAL A 236 15.97 0.33 12.59
CA VAL A 236 17.00 1.12 11.93
C VAL A 236 16.38 2.42 11.43
N PRO A 237 17.05 3.57 11.57
CA PRO A 237 16.57 4.83 11.04
C PRO A 237 16.29 4.77 9.53
N ILE A 238 15.18 5.32 9.10
CA ILE A 238 14.68 5.22 7.69
C ILE A 238 15.65 5.80 6.66
N ASN A 239 16.49 6.73 7.04
CA ASN A 239 17.52 7.35 6.19
C ASN A 239 18.77 6.48 6.00
N GLN A 240 18.86 5.36 6.69
CA GLN A 240 19.93 4.35 6.55
C GLN A 240 19.42 3.11 5.80
N LEU A 241 18.18 3.12 5.34
CA LEU A 241 17.55 2.03 4.64
C LEU A 241 17.34 2.37 3.18
N MET A 242 17.31 1.34 2.35
CA MET A 242 16.93 1.44 0.93
C MET A 242 15.62 0.70 0.69
N ARG A 243 14.89 1.11 -0.34
CA ARG A 243 13.71 0.41 -0.83
C ARG A 243 13.68 0.39 -2.34
N LEU A 244 13.03 -0.63 -2.91
CA LEU A 244 12.73 -0.66 -4.34
C LEU A 244 11.72 0.43 -4.70
N ARG A 245 11.80 0.88 -5.93
CA ARG A 245 10.84 1.82 -6.55
C ARG A 245 9.79 1.12 -7.38
N TYR A 246 9.96 -0.17 -7.67
CA TYR A 246 9.02 -0.99 -8.43
C TYR A 246 8.56 -2.21 -7.63
N ASN A 247 7.49 -2.82 -8.08
CA ASN A 247 6.90 -4.01 -7.51
C ASN A 247 7.47 -5.26 -8.22
N PRO A 248 8.29 -6.09 -7.56
CA PRO A 248 8.81 -7.32 -8.16
C PRO A 248 7.70 -8.35 -8.45
N PHE A 249 6.55 -8.22 -7.80
CA PHE A 249 5.36 -9.06 -7.99
C PHE A 249 4.33 -8.43 -8.93
N TYR A 250 4.73 -7.46 -9.75
CA TYR A 250 3.80 -6.72 -10.59
C TYR A 250 3.06 -7.62 -11.59
N ALA A 251 3.72 -8.62 -12.18
CA ALA A 251 3.08 -9.55 -13.10
C ALA A 251 1.93 -10.35 -12.44
N TYR A 252 2.11 -10.74 -11.17
CA TYR A 252 1.04 -11.33 -10.38
C TYR A 252 -0.10 -10.32 -10.14
N GLN A 253 0.23 -9.10 -9.71
CA GLN A 253 -0.76 -8.04 -9.48
C GLN A 253 -1.56 -7.74 -10.75
N GLU A 254 -0.90 -7.64 -11.89
CA GLU A 254 -1.53 -7.42 -13.19
C GLU A 254 -2.47 -8.56 -13.58
N THR A 255 -2.05 -9.81 -13.36
CA THR A 255 -2.88 -11.00 -13.60
C THR A 255 -4.14 -10.98 -12.75
N GLU A 256 -4.03 -10.65 -11.45
CA GLU A 256 -5.18 -10.54 -10.55
C GLU A 256 -6.13 -9.40 -10.95
N ILE A 257 -5.59 -8.27 -11.43
CA ILE A 257 -6.38 -7.15 -11.94
C ILE A 257 -7.12 -7.57 -13.21
N HIS A 258 -6.46 -8.23 -14.15
CA HIS A 258 -7.09 -8.70 -15.37
C HIS A 258 -8.21 -9.71 -15.06
N ALA A 259 -7.96 -10.69 -14.19
CA ALA A 259 -8.96 -11.66 -13.76
C ALA A 259 -10.19 -10.96 -13.12
N PHE A 260 -9.94 -9.95 -12.29
CA PHE A 260 -11.01 -9.17 -11.67
C PHE A 260 -11.83 -8.39 -12.70
N ILE A 261 -11.19 -7.71 -13.67
CA ILE A 261 -11.86 -6.94 -14.72
C ILE A 261 -12.69 -7.86 -15.60
N LEU A 262 -12.22 -9.05 -15.92
CA LEU A 262 -12.94 -10.03 -16.73
C LEU A 262 -14.01 -10.79 -15.94
N GLY A 263 -14.21 -10.49 -14.65
CA GLY A 263 -15.17 -11.18 -13.80
C GLY A 263 -14.75 -12.62 -13.44
N GLN A 264 -13.50 -12.96 -13.71
CA GLN A 264 -12.92 -14.24 -13.32
C GLN A 264 -12.30 -14.05 -11.93
N THR A 265 -12.99 -14.43 -10.87
CA THR A 265 -12.34 -14.67 -9.60
C THR A 265 -11.39 -15.84 -9.78
N SER A 266 -10.11 -15.67 -9.46
CA SER A 266 -9.13 -16.76 -9.47
C SER A 266 -9.63 -17.86 -8.53
N ALA A 267 -10.44 -18.75 -9.08
CA ALA A 267 -10.77 -20.01 -8.46
C ALA A 267 -9.66 -20.97 -8.87
N ASN A 268 -8.67 -21.10 -8.01
CA ASN A 268 -7.89 -22.34 -7.86
C ASN A 268 -6.99 -22.22 -6.62
#